data_45045fb815b6ea72883b997f4c03d4c8
#
_entry.id   45045fb815b6ea72883b997f4c03d4c8
#
_cell.length_a   1.000
_cell.length_b   1.000
_cell.length_c   1.000
_cell.angle_alpha   90.00
_cell.angle_beta   90.00
_cell.angle_gamma   90.00
#
_symmetry.space_group_name_H-M   'P 1'
#
loop_
_entity.id
_entity.type
_entity.pdbx_description
1 polymer ?
#
loop_
_entity_poly.entity_id
_entity_poly.type
_entity_poly.pdbx_seq_one_letter_code
_entity_poly.pdbx_strand_id
1 'polypeptide(L)'
;MFPGTFDPVTLGHVDIINRALPLFDKIYVGIGINSSKSPMFSAEQRMHWFSEIYKDEPRVQSVVYDGLTVNYCRIIHAGFILRGIRYVSDFEYEKTIADANRTLDKNIETIFLTGEPKYTSVASTIVRDIIRNGGDA
;
A
#
# COMPACT_ATOMS: atom_id res chain seq x y z
N MET A 1 -3.20 -1.00 8.78
CA MET A 1 -2.11 -1.36 7.85
C MET A 1 -2.45 -0.88 6.44
N PHE A 2 -1.49 -0.36 5.72
CA PHE A 2 -1.60 0.00 4.31
C PHE A 2 -0.79 -1.01 3.48
N PRO A 3 -1.43 -2.06 2.96
CA PRO A 3 -0.74 -3.12 2.23
C PRO A 3 -0.59 -2.80 0.75
N GLY A 4 0.47 -3.28 0.14
CA GLY A 4 0.69 -3.15 -1.30
C GLY A 4 2.01 -3.76 -1.73
N THR A 5 2.25 -3.75 -3.03
CA THR A 5 3.51 -4.18 -3.61
C THR A 5 4.55 -3.06 -3.57
N PHE A 6 4.12 -1.82 -3.83
CA PHE A 6 4.97 -0.62 -3.83
C PHE A 6 6.23 -0.77 -4.69
N ASP A 7 6.05 -1.12 -5.94
CA ASP A 7 7.13 -1.50 -6.86
C ASP A 7 7.18 -0.60 -8.10
N PRO A 8 7.60 0.67 -8.00
CA PRO A 8 8.05 1.36 -6.78
C PRO A 8 6.93 2.05 -6.01
N VAL A 9 7.28 2.63 -4.87
CA VAL A 9 6.44 3.63 -4.19
C VAL A 9 6.24 4.84 -5.11
N THR A 10 5.05 5.43 -5.09
CA THR A 10 4.71 6.59 -5.90
C THR A 10 4.21 7.75 -5.04
N LEU A 11 4.11 8.93 -5.65
CA LEU A 11 3.51 10.10 -4.99
C LEU A 11 2.07 9.84 -4.58
N GLY A 12 1.33 9.01 -5.33
CA GLY A 12 -0.02 8.61 -4.96
C GLY A 12 -0.07 7.81 -3.66
N HIS A 13 0.88 6.91 -3.45
CA HIS A 13 0.99 6.17 -2.19
C HIS A 13 1.30 7.09 -1.02
N VAL A 14 2.27 7.98 -1.20
CA VAL A 14 2.68 8.93 -0.16
C VAL A 14 1.54 9.88 0.20
N ASP A 15 0.78 10.34 -0.79
CA ASP A 15 -0.39 11.18 -0.58
C ASP A 15 -1.44 10.49 0.31
N ILE A 16 -1.77 9.23 0.01
CA ILE A 16 -2.72 8.46 0.82
C ILE A 16 -2.24 8.33 2.26
N ILE A 17 -0.98 7.97 2.46
CA ILE A 17 -0.40 7.82 3.80
C ILE A 17 -0.48 9.14 4.57
N ASN A 18 -0.06 10.25 3.94
CA ASN A 18 -0.02 11.55 4.60
C ASN A 18 -1.41 12.03 4.99
N ARG A 19 -2.42 11.81 4.14
CA ARG A 19 -3.80 12.19 4.44
C ARG A 19 -4.47 11.25 5.44
N ALA A 20 -3.99 10.04 5.57
CA ALA A 20 -4.50 9.07 6.54
C ALA A 20 -3.91 9.28 7.94
N LEU A 21 -2.74 9.88 8.07
CA LEU A 21 -2.08 10.07 9.37
C LEU A 21 -2.96 10.73 10.44
N PRO A 22 -3.78 11.77 10.13
CA PRO A 22 -4.68 12.34 11.13
C PRO A 22 -5.79 11.39 11.61
N LEU A 23 -6.04 10.31 10.89
CA LEU A 23 -7.13 9.37 11.19
C LEU A 23 -6.70 8.21 12.07
N PHE A 24 -5.38 7.94 12.14
CA PHE A 24 -4.85 6.76 12.82
C PHE A 24 -3.69 7.14 13.74
N ASP A 25 -3.51 6.33 14.79
CA ASP A 25 -2.38 6.51 15.71
C ASP A 25 -1.06 6.10 15.07
N LYS A 26 -1.09 5.08 14.22
CA LYS A 26 0.08 4.54 13.53
C LYS A 26 -0.33 3.90 12.21
N ILE A 27 0.53 4.00 11.22
CA ILE A 27 0.35 3.35 9.92
C ILE A 27 1.53 2.41 9.68
N TYR A 28 1.23 1.13 9.52
CA TYR A 28 2.19 0.16 9.00
C TYR A 28 2.04 0.07 7.50
N VAL A 29 3.10 0.36 6.76
CA VAL A 29 3.15 0.14 5.32
C VAL A 29 3.59 -1.31 5.11
N GLY A 30 2.66 -2.16 4.70
CA GLY A 30 2.90 -3.58 4.52
C GLY A 30 3.33 -3.89 3.09
N ILE A 31 4.62 -4.18 2.90
CA ILE A 31 5.16 -4.57 1.61
C ILE A 31 4.94 -6.07 1.46
N GLY A 32 3.97 -6.44 0.61
CA GLY A 32 3.63 -7.84 0.38
C GLY A 32 4.67 -8.52 -0.49
N ILE A 33 5.10 -9.71 -0.06
CA ILE A 33 5.92 -10.60 -0.86
C ILE A 33 4.97 -11.62 -1.50
N ASN A 34 4.90 -11.64 -2.82
CA ASN A 34 4.10 -12.60 -3.56
C ASN A 34 5.01 -13.41 -4.49
N SER A 35 5.14 -14.70 -4.21
CA SER A 35 5.99 -15.61 -4.97
C SER A 35 5.59 -15.76 -6.44
N SER A 36 4.33 -15.44 -6.79
CA SER A 36 3.85 -15.50 -8.17
C SER A 36 4.20 -14.27 -9.00
N LYS A 37 4.74 -13.21 -8.39
CA LYS A 37 5.14 -11.97 -9.04
C LYS A 37 6.64 -11.77 -8.95
N SER A 38 7.25 -11.28 -10.04
CA SER A 38 8.64 -10.86 -10.06
C SER A 38 8.69 -9.33 -9.99
N PRO A 39 8.91 -8.74 -8.82
CA PRO A 39 8.98 -7.28 -8.70
C PRO A 39 10.23 -6.73 -9.40
N MET A 40 10.15 -5.49 -9.85
CA MET A 40 11.29 -4.80 -10.44
C MET A 40 12.35 -4.48 -9.38
N PHE A 41 11.91 -4.14 -8.18
CA PHE A 41 12.80 -3.75 -7.08
C PHE A 41 12.67 -4.75 -5.93
N SER A 42 13.80 -5.02 -5.24
CA SER A 42 13.81 -5.93 -4.11
C SER A 42 12.94 -5.40 -2.95
N ALA A 43 12.49 -6.31 -2.09
CA ALA A 43 11.75 -5.93 -0.88
C ALA A 43 12.57 -4.99 -0.01
N GLU A 44 13.88 -5.22 0.11
CA GLU A 44 14.80 -4.37 0.88
C GLU A 44 14.85 -2.96 0.31
N GLN A 45 14.93 -2.82 -1.02
CA GLN A 45 14.96 -1.52 -1.68
C GLN A 45 13.63 -0.77 -1.46
N ARG A 46 12.50 -1.47 -1.61
CA ARG A 46 11.19 -0.88 -1.40
C ARG A 46 10.99 -0.42 0.04
N MET A 47 11.43 -1.22 1.01
CA MET A 47 11.37 -0.87 2.42
C MET A 47 12.29 0.32 2.73
N HIS A 48 13.47 0.36 2.13
CA HIS A 48 14.43 1.46 2.29
C HIS A 48 13.82 2.81 1.85
N TRP A 49 13.13 2.85 0.72
CA TRP A 49 12.49 4.07 0.27
C TRP A 49 11.48 4.62 1.28
N PHE A 50 10.65 3.78 1.86
CA PHE A 50 9.73 4.21 2.90
C PHE A 50 10.47 4.72 4.15
N SER A 51 11.55 4.06 4.53
CA SER A 51 12.38 4.48 5.66
C SER A 51 12.96 5.88 5.44
N GLU A 52 13.41 6.16 4.21
CA GLU A 52 13.94 7.48 3.86
C GLU A 52 12.84 8.55 3.80
N ILE A 53 11.70 8.24 3.17
CA ILE A 53 10.58 9.20 3.04
C ILE A 53 10.04 9.59 4.42
N TYR A 54 9.93 8.62 5.32
CA TYR A 54 9.32 8.81 6.65
C TYR A 54 10.31 8.77 7.80
N LYS A 55 11.59 9.08 7.55
CA LYS A 55 12.63 9.05 8.58
C LYS A 55 12.33 9.95 9.79
N ASP A 56 11.58 11.03 9.58
CA ASP A 56 11.20 11.98 10.63
C ASP A 56 9.74 11.81 11.10
N GLU A 57 9.08 10.73 10.66
CA GLU A 57 7.69 10.45 11.05
C GLU A 57 7.59 9.06 11.69
N PRO A 58 7.73 8.96 13.03
CA PRO A 58 7.74 7.65 13.71
C PRO A 58 6.40 6.92 13.67
N ARG A 59 5.31 7.59 13.30
CA ARG A 59 3.99 6.96 13.17
C ARG A 59 3.84 6.12 11.90
N VAL A 60 4.79 6.21 10.96
CA VAL A 60 4.81 5.39 9.75
C VAL A 60 5.98 4.43 9.83
N GLN A 61 5.68 3.14 9.74
CA GLN A 61 6.69 2.08 9.77
C GLN A 61 6.45 1.13 8.60
N SER A 62 7.49 0.88 7.80
CA SER A 62 7.42 -0.13 6.74
C SER A 62 7.78 -1.51 7.29
N VAL A 63 7.07 -2.51 6.80
CA VAL A 63 7.28 -3.91 7.16
C VAL A 63 7.12 -4.76 5.91
N VAL A 64 7.78 -5.91 5.90
CA VAL A 64 7.64 -6.90 4.82
C VAL A 64 6.84 -8.06 5.37
N TYR A 65 5.86 -8.55 4.64
CA TYR A 65 5.05 -9.67 5.07
C TYR A 65 4.74 -10.62 3.92
N ASP A 66 4.45 -11.86 4.27
CA ASP A 66 4.02 -12.92 3.36
C ASP A 66 2.69 -13.48 3.83
N GLY A 67 1.97 -14.14 2.93
CA GLY A 67 0.68 -14.75 3.25
C GLY A 67 -0.48 -13.78 3.29
N LEU A 68 -1.53 -14.15 4.01
CA LEU A 68 -2.77 -13.37 4.06
C LEU A 68 -2.58 -12.07 4.83
N THR A 69 -3.08 -10.99 4.24
CA THR A 69 -3.02 -9.65 4.85
C THR A 69 -3.66 -9.62 6.24
N VAL A 70 -4.82 -10.26 6.42
CA VAL A 70 -5.49 -10.29 7.73
C VAL A 70 -4.68 -11.01 8.79
N ASN A 71 -3.92 -12.04 8.43
CA ASN A 71 -3.05 -12.74 9.37
C ASN A 71 -1.95 -11.82 9.88
N TYR A 72 -1.35 -11.04 8.99
CA TYR A 72 -0.32 -10.10 9.38
C TYR A 72 -0.90 -8.94 10.20
N CYS A 73 -2.10 -8.48 9.88
CA CYS A 73 -2.81 -7.48 10.69
C CYS A 73 -2.95 -7.95 12.14
N ARG A 74 -3.26 -9.22 12.36
CA ARG A 74 -3.34 -9.79 13.73
C ARG A 74 -2.00 -9.74 14.44
N ILE A 75 -0.92 -10.07 13.72
CA ILE A 75 0.44 -10.06 14.28
C ILE A 75 0.83 -8.66 14.77
N ILE A 76 0.52 -7.63 14.00
CA ILE A 76 0.86 -6.24 14.34
C ILE A 76 -0.25 -5.51 15.10
N HIS A 77 -1.33 -6.19 15.45
CA HIS A 77 -2.50 -5.63 16.14
C HIS A 77 -3.14 -4.46 15.38
N ALA A 78 -3.20 -4.55 14.05
CA ALA A 78 -3.87 -3.57 13.22
C ALA A 78 -5.35 -3.92 13.07
N GLY A 79 -6.23 -3.00 13.44
CA GLY A 79 -7.68 -3.16 13.30
C GLY A 79 -8.25 -2.68 11.97
N PHE A 80 -7.42 -2.03 11.16
CA PHE A 80 -7.85 -1.42 9.90
C PHE A 80 -6.89 -1.75 8.77
N ILE A 81 -7.46 -1.97 7.57
CA ILE A 81 -6.71 -2.03 6.32
C ILE A 81 -7.07 -0.79 5.52
N LEU A 82 -6.05 0.01 5.19
CA LEU A 82 -6.20 1.23 4.40
C LEU A 82 -5.94 0.92 2.93
N ARG A 83 -6.82 1.38 2.04
CA ARG A 83 -6.63 1.26 0.59
C ARG A 83 -6.97 2.58 -0.10
N GLY A 84 -6.24 2.90 -1.17
CA GLY A 84 -6.52 4.05 -2.01
C GLY A 84 -7.37 3.67 -3.21
N ILE A 85 -8.29 4.54 -3.60
CA ILE A 85 -9.17 4.34 -4.76
C ILE A 85 -9.05 5.55 -5.69
N ARG A 86 -8.83 5.29 -6.99
CA ARG A 86 -8.76 6.33 -8.02
C ARG A 86 -9.97 6.32 -8.93
N TYR A 87 -10.47 5.14 -9.29
CA TYR A 87 -11.53 4.91 -10.27
C TYR A 87 -12.56 3.93 -9.73
N VAL A 88 -13.75 3.92 -10.36
CA VAL A 88 -14.82 2.95 -10.04
C VAL A 88 -14.32 1.52 -10.19
N SER A 89 -13.52 1.23 -11.22
CA SER A 89 -12.94 -0.10 -11.42
C SER A 89 -12.04 -0.53 -10.27
N ASP A 90 -11.28 0.39 -9.69
CA ASP A 90 -10.50 0.12 -8.48
C ASP A 90 -11.43 -0.29 -7.34
N PHE A 91 -12.53 0.43 -7.16
CA PHE A 91 -13.48 0.15 -6.08
C PHE A 91 -14.09 -1.24 -6.20
N GLU A 92 -14.50 -1.66 -7.38
CA GLU A 92 -15.08 -2.99 -7.58
C GLU A 92 -14.11 -4.09 -7.17
N TYR A 93 -12.87 -4.00 -7.60
CA TYR A 93 -11.82 -4.95 -7.25
C TYR A 93 -11.51 -4.91 -5.74
N GLU A 94 -11.30 -3.71 -5.19
CA GLU A 94 -10.96 -3.53 -3.77
C GLU A 94 -12.11 -3.96 -2.85
N LYS A 95 -13.36 -3.71 -3.26
CA LYS A 95 -14.54 -4.15 -2.51
C LYS A 95 -14.60 -5.67 -2.41
N THR A 96 -14.29 -6.38 -3.48
CA THR A 96 -14.25 -7.85 -3.49
C THR A 96 -13.21 -8.36 -2.49
N ILE A 97 -12.03 -7.75 -2.47
CA ILE A 97 -10.96 -8.12 -1.52
C ILE A 97 -11.36 -7.77 -0.09
N ALA A 98 -11.99 -6.61 0.12
CA ALA A 98 -12.45 -6.18 1.44
C ALA A 98 -13.49 -7.15 2.00
N ASP A 99 -14.41 -7.62 1.17
CA ASP A 99 -15.43 -8.60 1.56
C ASP A 99 -14.80 -9.93 1.96
N ALA A 100 -13.81 -10.39 1.19
CA ALA A 100 -13.06 -11.61 1.50
C ALA A 100 -12.31 -11.48 2.83
N ASN A 101 -11.64 -10.37 3.05
CA ASN A 101 -10.92 -10.10 4.29
C ASN A 101 -11.87 -10.06 5.50
N ARG A 102 -13.04 -9.44 5.34
CA ARG A 102 -14.03 -9.39 6.42
C ARG A 102 -14.59 -10.76 6.74
N THR A 103 -14.75 -11.63 5.75
CA THR A 103 -15.16 -13.01 5.97
C THR A 103 -14.09 -13.78 6.75
N LEU A 104 -12.81 -13.51 6.49
CA LEU A 104 -11.70 -14.15 7.20
C LEU A 104 -11.54 -13.61 8.63
N ASP A 105 -11.80 -12.32 8.84
CA ASP A 105 -11.72 -11.68 10.17
C ASP A 105 -12.66 -10.48 10.24
N LYS A 106 -13.80 -10.66 10.91
CA LYS A 106 -14.81 -9.60 11.05
C LYS A 106 -14.36 -8.41 11.91
N ASN A 107 -13.26 -8.56 12.65
CA ASN A 107 -12.73 -7.50 13.52
C ASN A 107 -11.74 -6.57 12.80
N ILE A 108 -11.43 -6.85 11.54
CA ILE A 108 -10.53 -6.02 10.73
C ILE A 108 -11.37 -5.33 9.65
N GLU A 109 -11.41 -4.01 9.68
CA GLU A 109 -12.20 -3.19 8.78
C GLU A 109 -11.33 -2.60 7.67
N THR A 110 -11.84 -2.59 6.43
CA THR A 110 -11.16 -1.92 5.32
C THR A 110 -11.70 -0.51 5.17
N ILE A 111 -10.79 0.46 5.10
CA ILE A 111 -11.10 1.87 4.92
C ILE A 111 -10.55 2.30 3.56
N PHE A 112 -11.40 2.96 2.77
CA PHE A 112 -11.01 3.51 1.47
C PHE A 112 -10.82 5.00 1.54
N LEU A 113 -9.69 5.50 1.02
CA LEU A 113 -9.49 6.91 0.75
C LEU A 113 -9.40 7.13 -0.76
N THR A 114 -10.05 8.17 -1.24
CA THR A 114 -9.93 8.55 -2.65
C THR A 114 -8.59 9.22 -2.91
N GLY A 115 -7.96 8.87 -4.03
CA GLY A 115 -6.69 9.46 -4.45
C GLY A 115 -6.87 10.94 -4.82
N GLU A 116 -5.80 11.71 -4.62
CA GLU A 116 -5.75 13.10 -5.08
C GLU A 116 -5.75 13.11 -6.61
N PRO A 117 -6.63 13.90 -7.27
CA PRO A 117 -6.76 13.88 -8.73
C PRO A 117 -5.45 14.08 -9.50
N LYS A 118 -4.55 14.91 -8.99
CA LYS A 118 -3.26 15.18 -9.65
C LYS A 118 -2.33 13.97 -9.69
N TYR A 119 -2.58 12.94 -8.86
CA TYR A 119 -1.77 11.71 -8.84
C TYR A 119 -2.49 10.52 -9.48
N THR A 120 -3.65 10.72 -10.08
CA THR A 120 -4.46 9.62 -10.63
C THR A 120 -3.71 8.79 -11.67
N SER A 121 -2.90 9.44 -12.51
CA SER A 121 -2.09 8.77 -13.55
C SER A 121 -0.75 8.26 -13.03
N VAL A 122 -0.39 8.54 -11.79
CA VAL A 122 0.90 8.13 -11.19
C VAL A 122 0.70 6.76 -10.55
N ALA A 123 0.91 5.71 -11.34
CA ALA A 123 0.78 4.32 -10.90
C ALA A 123 2.11 3.60 -11.05
N SER A 124 2.38 2.64 -10.18
CA SER A 124 3.63 1.86 -10.23
C SER A 124 3.81 1.15 -11.57
N THR A 125 2.74 0.64 -12.16
CA THR A 125 2.78 0.01 -13.49
C THR A 125 3.30 0.97 -14.55
N ILE A 126 2.81 2.22 -14.55
CA ILE A 126 3.24 3.25 -15.48
C ILE A 126 4.71 3.61 -15.26
N VAL A 127 5.11 3.77 -14.00
CA VAL A 127 6.51 4.09 -13.64
C VAL A 127 7.45 2.99 -14.12
N ARG A 128 7.10 1.72 -13.88
CA ARG A 128 7.90 0.58 -14.36
C ARG A 128 8.03 0.57 -15.89
N ASP A 129 6.94 0.84 -16.57
CA ASP A 129 6.93 0.87 -18.04
C ASP A 129 7.85 1.97 -18.57
N ILE A 130 7.80 3.16 -17.99
CA ILE A 130 8.69 4.27 -18.34
C ILE A 130 10.16 3.87 -18.15
N ILE A 131 10.49 3.29 -17.01
CA ILE A 131 11.87 2.86 -16.69
C ILE A 131 12.34 1.80 -17.68
N ARG A 132 11.52 0.78 -17.97
CA ARG A 132 11.87 -0.29 -18.92
C ARG A 132 12.16 0.21 -20.32
N ASN A 133 11.52 1.31 -20.71
CA ASN A 133 11.69 1.92 -22.02
C ASN A 133 12.74 3.04 -22.03
N GLY A 134 13.56 3.14 -20.98
CA GLY A 134 14.68 4.08 -20.89
C GLY A 134 14.29 5.51 -20.56
N GLY A 135 13.05 5.74 -20.14
CA GLY A 135 12.59 7.04 -19.70
C GLY A 135 12.99 7.36 -18.26
N ASP A 136 12.86 8.63 -17.91
CA ASP A 136 13.07 9.12 -16.56
C ASP A 136 11.71 9.27 -15.87
N ALA A 137 11.58 8.67 -14.70
CA ALA A 137 10.31 8.64 -13.97
C ALA A 137 10.30 9.60 -12.77
#